data_5dbfa30c237e0b018cfe8696bda09678
#
_entry.id   5dbfa30c237e0b018cfe8696bda09678
#
_cell.length_a   1.000
_cell.length_b   1.000
_cell.length_c   1.000
_cell.angle_alpha   90.00
_cell.angle_beta   90.00
_cell.angle_gamma   90.00
#
_symmetry.space_group_name_H-M   'P 1'
#
loop_
_entity.id
_entity.type
_entity.pdbx_description
1 polymer ?
#
loop_
_entity_poly.entity_id
_entity_poly.type
_entity_poly.pdbx_seq_one_letter_code
_entity_poly.pdbx_strand_id
1 'polypeptide(L)'
;EDWPMMGTYDDNGTFIRDKADQPLKIRLNDSGENQYIVDDDDFTYEEGQDLKVVWQWNHNPDHDNWSVTDNPGYYRIYNGYTVNNIWFARNSLTQRTVGPNMTSEAAIVTDGMKPGDYAGMVALGSDYGMIGVKCDNNGNRYIFQGSGGCDKSAPSNTIRENATADQISGDTP
;
A
#
# COMPACT_ATOMS: atom_id res chain seq x y z
N GLU A 1 -32.13 -5.46 0.83
CA GLU A 1 -30.84 -5.62 0.13
C GLU A 1 -30.23 -6.94 0.60
N ASP A 2 -30.24 -7.93 -0.28
CA ASP A 2 -29.68 -9.24 0.03
C ASP A 2 -28.15 -9.15 -0.15
N TRP A 3 -27.43 -9.20 0.95
CA TRP A 3 -25.98 -9.37 0.91
C TRP A 3 -25.65 -10.73 0.28
N PRO A 4 -24.56 -10.84 -0.50
CA PRO A 4 -24.12 -12.11 -1.01
C PRO A 4 -23.92 -13.07 0.15
N MET A 5 -24.67 -14.15 0.15
CA MET A 5 -24.67 -15.11 1.20
C MET A 5 -23.58 -16.14 0.92
N MET A 6 -22.73 -16.33 1.90
CA MET A 6 -21.71 -17.36 1.83
C MET A 6 -22.29 -18.69 2.38
N GLY A 7 -21.98 -19.77 1.73
CA GLY A 7 -22.40 -21.11 2.11
C GLY A 7 -21.58 -22.15 1.35
N THR A 8 -21.72 -23.40 1.74
CA THR A 8 -21.08 -24.54 1.11
C THR A 8 -22.11 -25.38 0.35
N TYR A 9 -21.64 -26.21 -0.57
CA TYR A 9 -22.48 -27.22 -1.19
C TYR A 9 -22.24 -28.55 -0.50
N ASP A 10 -23.33 -29.32 -0.29
CA ASP A 10 -23.22 -30.70 0.18
C ASP A 10 -22.75 -31.62 -0.97
N ASP A 11 -22.51 -32.91 -0.62
CA ASP A 11 -22.06 -33.93 -1.59
C ASP A 11 -23.08 -34.15 -2.74
N ASN A 12 -24.30 -33.68 -2.61
CA ASN A 12 -25.35 -33.76 -3.61
C ASN A 12 -25.50 -32.49 -4.44
N GLY A 13 -24.62 -31.48 -4.20
CA GLY A 13 -24.65 -30.19 -4.90
C GLY A 13 -25.73 -29.23 -4.39
N THR A 14 -26.32 -29.49 -3.21
CA THR A 14 -27.29 -28.58 -2.58
C THR A 14 -26.55 -27.50 -1.78
N PHE A 15 -26.90 -26.26 -2.02
CA PHE A 15 -26.33 -25.13 -1.29
C PHE A 15 -26.79 -25.13 0.17
N ILE A 16 -25.84 -25.29 1.09
CA ILE A 16 -26.08 -25.20 2.53
C ILE A 16 -25.70 -23.80 3.00
N ARG A 17 -26.69 -23.07 3.46
CA ARG A 17 -26.51 -21.77 4.08
C ARG A 17 -25.89 -21.94 5.46
N ASP A 18 -24.72 -21.35 5.69
CA ASP A 18 -24.11 -21.35 7.03
C ASP A 18 -25.02 -20.64 8.05
N LYS A 19 -25.08 -21.18 9.25
CA LYS A 19 -25.81 -20.55 10.33
C LYS A 19 -25.09 -19.26 10.72
N ALA A 20 -25.85 -18.18 10.84
CA ALA A 20 -25.34 -16.81 11.06
C ALA A 20 -24.51 -16.62 12.36
N ASP A 21 -24.45 -17.62 13.21
CA ASP A 21 -23.79 -17.62 14.52
C ASP A 21 -22.46 -18.40 14.55
N GLN A 22 -22.04 -18.96 13.41
CA GLN A 22 -20.76 -19.66 13.32
C GLN A 22 -19.71 -18.79 12.62
N PRO A 23 -18.52 -18.63 13.22
CA PRO A 23 -17.46 -17.90 12.53
C PRO A 23 -17.08 -18.64 11.25
N LEU A 24 -17.05 -17.89 10.16
CA LEU A 24 -16.67 -18.41 8.86
C LEU A 24 -15.22 -18.89 8.91
N LYS A 25 -15.01 -20.20 8.87
CA LYS A 25 -13.67 -20.79 8.74
C LYS A 25 -13.32 -20.83 7.26
N ILE A 26 -12.70 -19.77 6.77
CA ILE A 26 -12.12 -19.80 5.43
C ILE A 26 -10.79 -20.55 5.51
N ARG A 27 -10.75 -21.75 4.91
CA ARG A 27 -9.46 -22.39 4.60
C ARG A 27 -8.91 -21.74 3.35
N LEU A 28 -7.86 -20.98 3.51
CA LEU A 28 -7.20 -20.29 2.40
C LEU A 28 -6.33 -21.23 1.55
N ASN A 29 -5.89 -22.35 2.10
CA ASN A 29 -5.28 -23.46 1.34
C ASN A 29 -5.32 -24.78 2.12
N ASP A 30 -5.11 -25.91 1.45
CA ASP A 30 -5.02 -27.25 2.05
C ASP A 30 -3.59 -27.62 2.50
N SER A 31 -2.60 -26.73 2.33
CA SER A 31 -1.20 -27.02 2.65
C SER A 31 -0.90 -27.06 4.15
N GLY A 32 -1.83 -26.61 4.97
CA GLY A 32 -1.65 -26.53 6.43
C GLY A 32 -0.74 -25.38 6.86
N GLU A 33 -0.21 -24.60 5.92
CA GLU A 33 0.57 -23.39 6.21
C GLU A 33 -0.35 -22.24 6.59
N ASN A 34 0.02 -21.53 7.64
CA ASN A 34 -0.67 -20.30 8.02
C ASN A 34 -0.34 -19.23 6.99
N GLN A 35 -1.35 -18.77 6.27
CA GLN A 35 -1.20 -17.55 5.47
C GLN A 35 -1.53 -16.34 6.36
N TYR A 36 -0.57 -15.48 6.52
CA TYR A 36 -0.76 -14.21 7.20
C TYR A 36 -1.48 -13.23 6.26
N ILE A 37 -2.35 -12.40 6.81
CA ILE A 37 -3.01 -11.31 6.06
C ILE A 37 -2.13 -10.06 5.99
N VAL A 38 -1.08 -10.01 6.80
CA VAL A 38 0.00 -9.04 6.81
C VAL A 38 1.32 -9.76 7.08
N ASP A 39 2.39 -9.31 6.49
CA ASP A 39 3.73 -9.88 6.66
C ASP A 39 4.78 -8.81 6.36
N ASP A 40 5.97 -9.01 6.93
CA ASP A 40 7.15 -8.23 6.57
C ASP A 40 7.64 -8.62 5.18
N ASP A 41 8.27 -7.67 4.50
CA ASP A 41 8.88 -7.91 3.19
C ASP A 41 10.19 -7.12 3.08
N ASP A 42 11.27 -7.82 2.82
CA ASP A 42 12.59 -7.24 2.57
C ASP A 42 12.81 -6.94 1.08
N PHE A 43 11.80 -7.21 0.25
CA PHE A 43 11.84 -7.01 -1.21
C PHE A 43 13.02 -7.69 -1.91
N THR A 44 13.45 -8.86 -1.41
CA THR A 44 14.42 -9.71 -2.09
C THR A 44 13.67 -10.73 -2.95
N TYR A 45 13.62 -10.49 -4.26
CA TYR A 45 12.88 -11.29 -5.23
C TYR A 45 13.78 -11.71 -6.39
N GLU A 46 13.53 -12.90 -6.91
CA GLU A 46 14.11 -13.37 -8.17
C GLU A 46 13.34 -12.81 -9.37
N GLU A 47 13.99 -12.75 -10.52
CA GLU A 47 13.34 -12.30 -11.75
C GLU A 47 12.13 -13.20 -12.10
N GLY A 48 10.98 -12.58 -12.33
CA GLY A 48 9.73 -13.29 -12.63
C GLY A 48 9.01 -13.87 -11.42
N GLN A 49 9.52 -13.67 -10.21
CA GLN A 49 8.83 -14.06 -8.99
C GLN A 49 7.71 -13.07 -8.68
N ASP A 50 6.52 -13.59 -8.34
CA ASP A 50 5.40 -12.77 -7.90
C ASP A 50 5.66 -12.18 -6.51
N LEU A 51 5.11 -10.97 -6.27
CA LEU A 51 5.10 -10.38 -4.93
C LEU A 51 4.35 -11.28 -3.95
N LYS A 52 4.72 -11.21 -2.66
CA LYS A 52 3.99 -11.91 -1.59
C LYS A 52 2.49 -11.61 -1.68
N VAL A 53 1.67 -12.60 -1.42
CA VAL A 53 0.20 -12.52 -1.53
C VAL A 53 -0.44 -11.51 -0.58
N VAL A 54 0.28 -11.04 0.42
CA VAL A 54 -0.17 -9.98 1.35
C VAL A 54 -0.24 -8.62 0.70
N TRP A 55 0.47 -8.41 -0.41
CA TRP A 55 0.48 -7.15 -1.13
C TRP A 55 -0.72 -7.00 -2.04
N GLN A 56 -1.30 -5.84 -2.03
CA GLN A 56 -2.40 -5.42 -2.89
C GLN A 56 -2.07 -4.10 -3.56
N TRP A 57 -2.48 -3.96 -4.81
CA TRP A 57 -2.35 -2.69 -5.52
C TRP A 57 -3.49 -1.75 -5.14
N ASN A 58 -3.16 -0.50 -4.85
CA ASN A 58 -4.17 0.53 -4.63
C ASN A 58 -5.04 0.76 -5.88
N HIS A 59 -4.41 0.71 -7.05
CA HIS A 59 -5.04 0.75 -8.38
C HIS A 59 -4.39 -0.27 -9.30
N ASN A 60 -4.89 -0.40 -10.53
CA ASN A 60 -4.22 -1.22 -11.53
C ASN A 60 -2.77 -0.76 -11.68
N PRO A 61 -1.80 -1.65 -11.48
CA PRO A 61 -0.39 -1.30 -11.58
C PRO A 61 -0.03 -0.93 -13.02
N ASP A 62 0.99 -0.11 -13.13
CA ASP A 62 1.70 0.14 -14.38
C ASP A 62 3.02 -0.61 -14.30
N HIS A 63 3.09 -1.77 -14.93
CA HIS A 63 4.21 -2.70 -14.78
C HIS A 63 5.52 -2.18 -15.37
N ASP A 64 5.48 -1.15 -16.22
CA ASP A 64 6.67 -0.52 -16.77
C ASP A 64 7.31 0.47 -15.78
N ASN A 65 6.62 0.79 -14.68
CA ASN A 65 7.01 1.84 -13.74
C ASN A 65 7.20 1.36 -12.29
N TRP A 66 7.55 0.09 -12.09
CA TRP A 66 8.01 -0.41 -10.80
C TRP A 66 8.93 -1.63 -10.97
N SER A 67 9.75 -1.91 -9.96
CA SER A 67 10.63 -3.08 -9.94
C SER A 67 10.99 -3.47 -8.50
N VAL A 68 11.23 -4.77 -8.28
CA VAL A 68 11.86 -5.34 -7.08
C VAL A 68 13.21 -5.98 -7.38
N THR A 69 13.62 -6.00 -8.64
CA THR A 69 14.88 -6.61 -9.09
C THR A 69 15.93 -5.60 -9.50
N ASP A 70 15.55 -4.38 -9.91
CA ASP A 70 16.49 -3.32 -10.31
C ASP A 70 17.35 -2.81 -9.15
N ASN A 71 16.87 -2.96 -7.93
CA ASN A 71 17.61 -2.69 -6.70
C ASN A 71 17.19 -3.72 -5.65
N PRO A 72 17.80 -4.91 -5.61
CA PRO A 72 17.41 -5.97 -4.69
C PRO A 72 17.36 -5.50 -3.24
N GLY A 73 16.33 -5.91 -2.51
CA GLY A 73 16.05 -5.43 -1.16
C GLY A 73 15.20 -4.16 -1.10
N TYR A 74 14.72 -3.68 -2.25
CA TYR A 74 13.87 -2.49 -2.33
C TYR A 74 12.73 -2.66 -3.31
N TYR A 75 11.59 -2.11 -2.95
CA TYR A 75 10.52 -1.85 -3.89
C TYR A 75 10.74 -0.48 -4.53
N ARG A 76 11.04 -0.45 -5.82
CA ARG A 76 11.30 0.76 -6.58
C ARG A 76 10.07 1.20 -7.36
N ILE A 77 9.71 2.47 -7.27
CA ILE A 77 8.68 3.11 -8.09
C ILE A 77 9.33 4.15 -8.99
N TYR A 78 9.03 4.07 -10.28
CA TYR A 78 9.37 5.10 -11.26
C TYR A 78 8.15 6.01 -11.47
N ASN A 79 8.32 7.31 -11.26
CA ASN A 79 7.23 8.27 -11.44
C ASN A 79 6.94 8.48 -12.93
N GLY A 80 5.96 7.78 -13.46
CA GLY A 80 5.53 7.88 -14.86
C GLY A 80 4.64 9.09 -15.13
N TYR A 81 3.92 9.58 -14.12
CA TYR A 81 3.04 10.76 -14.22
C TYR A 81 2.81 11.42 -12.88
N THR A 82 2.49 12.71 -12.94
CA THR A 82 2.16 13.50 -11.75
C THR A 82 0.71 13.30 -11.36
N VAL A 83 0.46 13.04 -10.08
CA VAL A 83 -0.87 13.02 -9.46
C VAL A 83 -0.87 13.92 -8.23
N ASN A 84 -2.02 14.51 -7.93
CA ASN A 84 -2.15 15.43 -6.80
C ASN A 84 -2.63 14.74 -5.52
N ASN A 85 -2.98 13.46 -5.61
CA ASN A 85 -3.57 12.73 -4.51
C ASN A 85 -3.10 11.27 -4.55
N ILE A 86 -2.76 10.72 -3.39
CA ILE A 86 -2.28 9.34 -3.25
C ILE A 86 -3.30 8.30 -3.76
N TRP A 87 -4.57 8.61 -3.73
CA TRP A 87 -5.62 7.75 -4.28
C TRP A 87 -5.44 7.45 -5.77
N PHE A 88 -4.82 8.36 -6.52
CA PHE A 88 -4.56 8.20 -7.94
C PHE A 88 -3.13 7.77 -8.25
N ALA A 89 -2.27 7.64 -7.21
CA ALA A 89 -0.90 7.18 -7.39
C ALA A 89 -0.89 5.68 -7.69
N ARG A 90 -0.49 5.34 -8.91
CA ARG A 90 -0.29 3.95 -9.31
C ARG A 90 0.94 3.37 -8.63
N ASN A 91 1.02 2.05 -8.65
CA ASN A 91 2.12 1.28 -8.07
C ASN A 91 2.28 1.48 -6.54
N SER A 92 1.27 2.04 -5.87
CA SER A 92 1.23 2.04 -4.41
C SER A 92 0.85 0.65 -3.91
N LEU A 93 1.76 0.01 -3.19
CA LEU A 93 1.50 -1.27 -2.52
C LEU A 93 0.82 -1.04 -1.17
N THR A 94 -0.15 -1.88 -0.87
CA THR A 94 -0.90 -1.83 0.38
C THR A 94 -0.98 -3.20 1.03
N GLN A 95 -1.02 -3.20 2.35
CA GLN A 95 -1.43 -4.35 3.16
C GLN A 95 -2.63 -3.96 4.01
N ARG A 96 -3.36 -4.94 4.49
CA ARG A 96 -4.49 -4.71 5.39
C ARG A 96 -4.00 -4.28 6.76
N THR A 97 -4.74 -3.39 7.41
CA THR A 97 -4.52 -3.10 8.81
C THR A 97 -5.21 -4.14 9.70
N VAL A 98 -4.55 -4.54 10.77
CA VAL A 98 -5.09 -5.48 11.76
C VAL A 98 -5.28 -4.71 13.06
N GLY A 99 -6.55 -4.57 13.48
CA GLY A 99 -6.89 -3.87 14.72
C GLY A 99 -6.64 -4.72 15.97
N PRO A 100 -6.68 -4.09 17.18
CA PRO A 100 -6.96 -2.67 17.40
C PRO A 100 -5.72 -1.75 17.28
N ASN A 101 -4.50 -2.31 17.30
CA ASN A 101 -3.25 -1.57 17.19
C ASN A 101 -2.36 -2.23 16.14
N MET A 102 -1.71 -1.42 15.33
CA MET A 102 -0.75 -1.86 14.33
C MET A 102 0.41 -0.87 14.29
N THR A 103 1.62 -1.41 14.15
CA THR A 103 2.84 -0.64 13.86
C THR A 103 3.36 -1.07 12.51
N SER A 104 3.79 -0.12 11.71
CA SER A 104 4.44 -0.37 10.43
C SER A 104 5.68 0.48 10.32
N GLU A 105 6.75 -0.09 9.76
CA GLU A 105 8.02 0.59 9.53
C GLU A 105 8.43 0.43 8.07
N ALA A 106 9.05 1.43 7.50
CA ALA A 106 9.65 1.36 6.17
C ALA A 106 10.90 2.24 6.10
N ALA A 107 11.94 1.73 5.46
CA ALA A 107 13.09 2.52 5.07
C ALA A 107 12.86 3.11 3.68
N ILE A 108 13.18 4.38 3.47
CA ILE A 108 12.96 5.08 2.21
C ILE A 108 14.31 5.60 1.70
N VAL A 109 14.70 5.14 0.50
CA VAL A 109 15.85 5.71 -0.23
C VAL A 109 15.37 6.93 -0.99
N THR A 110 15.96 8.08 -0.70
CA THR A 110 15.48 9.38 -1.21
C THR A 110 16.37 9.99 -2.30
N ASP A 111 17.50 9.36 -2.65
CA ASP A 111 18.50 9.95 -3.55
C ASP A 111 18.01 10.22 -4.98
N GLY A 112 17.03 9.44 -5.43
CA GLY A 112 16.42 9.61 -6.74
C GLY A 112 15.25 10.58 -6.80
N MET A 113 14.84 11.19 -5.68
CA MET A 113 13.70 12.09 -5.63
C MET A 113 13.96 13.39 -6.39
N LYS A 114 12.95 13.84 -7.10
CA LYS A 114 12.96 15.07 -7.90
C LYS A 114 12.05 16.14 -7.28
N PRO A 115 12.23 17.42 -7.64
CA PRO A 115 11.31 18.47 -7.21
C PRO A 115 9.84 18.11 -7.42
N GLY A 116 9.06 18.19 -6.34
CA GLY A 116 7.64 17.85 -6.33
C GLY A 116 7.32 16.40 -5.92
N ASP A 117 8.32 15.54 -5.77
CA ASP A 117 8.09 14.15 -5.33
C ASP A 117 7.73 14.06 -3.85
N TYR A 118 6.85 13.11 -3.56
CA TYR A 118 6.47 12.67 -2.22
C TYR A 118 6.61 11.16 -2.15
N ALA A 119 7.26 10.65 -1.11
CA ALA A 119 7.37 9.21 -0.85
C ALA A 119 7.17 8.94 0.64
N GLY A 120 6.49 7.86 0.99
CA GLY A 120 6.26 7.55 2.39
C GLY A 120 5.24 6.46 2.62
N MET A 121 4.79 6.38 3.86
CA MET A 121 3.76 5.47 4.32
C MET A 121 2.43 6.19 4.49
N VAL A 122 1.37 5.48 4.19
CA VAL A 122 0.01 6.02 4.20
C VAL A 122 -0.92 5.09 4.98
N ALA A 123 -1.60 5.63 5.97
CA ALA A 123 -2.79 5.00 6.51
C ALA A 123 -3.97 5.38 5.61
N LEU A 124 -4.36 4.44 4.71
CA LEU A 124 -5.27 4.69 3.62
C LEU A 124 -6.70 4.30 4.01
N GLY A 125 -7.59 5.27 4.03
CA GLY A 125 -9.03 5.12 4.20
C GLY A 125 -9.77 6.09 3.28
N SER A 126 -11.04 6.40 3.51
CA SER A 126 -11.73 7.48 2.78
C SER A 126 -11.01 8.81 2.96
N ASP A 127 -10.58 9.08 4.20
CA ASP A 127 -9.56 10.05 4.51
C ASP A 127 -8.25 9.30 4.77
N TYR A 128 -7.12 9.92 4.48
CA TYR A 128 -5.82 9.31 4.70
C TYR A 128 -4.87 10.23 5.46
N GLY A 129 -3.95 9.60 6.20
CA GLY A 129 -2.79 10.25 6.79
C GLY A 129 -1.51 9.69 6.18
N MET A 130 -0.55 10.55 5.92
CA MET A 130 0.73 10.20 5.31
C MET A 130 1.88 10.77 6.12
N ILE A 131 2.94 10.00 6.27
CA ILE A 131 4.24 10.44 6.78
C ILE A 131 5.33 9.98 5.80
N GLY A 132 6.32 10.83 5.56
CA GLY A 132 7.38 10.48 4.62
C GLY A 132 8.31 11.62 4.32
N VAL A 133 8.87 11.60 3.12
CA VAL A 133 9.80 12.59 2.60
C VAL A 133 9.19 13.29 1.40
N LYS A 134 9.34 14.61 1.34
CA LYS A 134 9.05 15.42 0.15
C LYS A 134 10.32 16.07 -0.38
N CYS A 135 10.36 16.31 -1.68
CA CYS A 135 11.39 17.08 -2.34
C CYS A 135 10.80 18.43 -2.78
N ASP A 136 11.38 19.54 -2.30
CA ASP A 136 10.93 20.89 -2.67
C ASP A 136 11.39 21.28 -4.08
N ASN A 137 10.96 22.45 -4.55
CA ASN A 137 11.31 22.96 -5.88
C ASN A 137 12.81 23.26 -6.07
N ASN A 138 13.59 23.31 -4.99
CA ASN A 138 15.03 23.52 -5.01
C ASN A 138 15.81 22.21 -4.93
N GLY A 139 15.12 21.05 -4.82
CA GLY A 139 15.73 19.74 -4.66
C GLY A 139 16.07 19.37 -3.22
N ASN A 140 15.67 20.18 -2.23
CA ASN A 140 15.88 19.86 -0.83
C ASN A 140 14.82 18.87 -0.36
N ARG A 141 15.24 17.95 0.50
CA ARG A 141 14.38 16.88 1.04
C ARG A 141 14.00 17.18 2.48
N TYR A 142 12.76 16.97 2.81
CA TYR A 142 12.19 17.24 4.14
C TYR A 142 11.30 16.09 4.58
N ILE A 143 11.34 15.77 5.87
CA ILE A 143 10.30 14.93 6.48
C ILE A 143 9.01 15.74 6.54
N PHE A 144 7.90 15.13 6.18
CA PHE A 144 6.59 15.76 6.25
C PHE A 144 5.54 14.81 6.83
N GLN A 145 4.51 15.39 7.38
CA GLN A 145 3.25 14.74 7.69
C GLN A 145 2.15 15.44 6.90
N GLY A 146 1.31 14.66 6.26
CA GLY A 146 0.21 15.19 5.46
C GLY A 146 -1.07 14.40 5.64
N SER A 147 -2.15 14.97 5.15
CA SER A 147 -3.46 14.32 5.12
C SER A 147 -4.23 14.72 3.88
N GLY A 148 -5.23 13.93 3.54
CA GLY A 148 -6.14 14.22 2.45
C GLY A 148 -7.36 13.31 2.50
N GLY A 149 -8.26 13.47 1.55
CA GLY A 149 -9.46 12.66 1.43
C GLY A 149 -9.70 12.22 -0.01
N CYS A 150 -10.46 11.14 -0.15
CA CYS A 150 -10.91 10.67 -1.45
C CYS A 150 -12.18 11.42 -1.87
N ASP A 151 -12.02 12.61 -2.37
CA ASP A 151 -13.10 13.25 -3.10
C ASP A 151 -12.98 12.90 -4.59
N LYS A 152 -13.74 11.92 -5.02
CA LYS A 152 -13.78 11.47 -6.42
C LYS A 152 -14.30 12.56 -7.37
N SER A 153 -15.02 13.55 -6.84
CA SER A 153 -15.54 14.68 -7.60
C SER A 153 -14.53 15.82 -7.75
N ALA A 154 -13.47 15.83 -6.93
CA ALA A 154 -12.45 16.85 -6.92
C ALA A 154 -11.03 16.21 -6.98
N PRO A 155 -10.60 15.70 -8.16
CA PRO A 155 -9.27 15.11 -8.33
C PRO A 155 -8.12 16.10 -8.07
N SER A 156 -8.43 17.38 -7.83
CA SER A 156 -7.49 18.44 -7.46
C SER A 156 -7.19 18.52 -5.95
N ASN A 157 -7.77 17.65 -5.13
CA ASN A 157 -7.45 17.63 -3.70
C ASN A 157 -6.00 17.21 -3.49
N THR A 158 -5.14 18.19 -3.36
CA THR A 158 -3.73 18.01 -3.02
C THR A 158 -3.57 17.52 -1.58
N ILE A 159 -2.43 16.86 -1.30
CA ILE A 159 -2.02 16.56 0.06
C ILE A 159 -1.94 17.87 0.85
N ARG A 160 -2.66 17.93 1.98
CA ARG A 160 -2.49 19.01 2.95
C ARG A 160 -1.32 18.66 3.87
N GLU A 161 -0.27 19.44 3.80
CA GLU A 161 0.85 19.31 4.73
C GLU A 161 0.44 19.87 6.09
N ASN A 162 0.43 19.01 7.11
CA ASN A 162 0.09 19.39 8.48
C ASN A 162 1.33 19.81 9.28
N ALA A 163 2.47 19.20 8.98
CA ALA A 163 3.76 19.54 9.56
C ALA A 163 4.89 19.22 8.58
N THR A 164 5.95 20.02 8.65
CA THR A 164 7.22 19.77 7.95
C THR A 164 8.32 19.91 8.98
N ALA A 165 9.15 18.90 9.10
CA ALA A 165 10.30 18.88 10.00
C ALA A 165 11.61 19.05 9.21
N ASP A 166 12.71 18.89 9.91
CA ASP A 166 14.06 19.20 9.46
C ASP A 166 14.41 18.71 8.05
N GLN A 167 15.21 19.50 7.37
CA GLN A 167 15.81 19.15 6.10
C GLN A 167 16.72 17.91 6.27
N ILE A 168 16.52 16.93 5.40
CA ILE A 168 17.37 15.72 5.39
C ILE A 168 18.67 16.11 4.68
N SER A 169 19.78 16.00 5.39
CA SER A 169 21.11 16.14 4.78
C SER A 169 21.45 14.91 3.93
N GLY A 170 22.16 15.10 2.82
CA GLY A 170 22.43 14.05 1.84
C GLY A 170 23.32 12.89 2.30
N ASP A 171 23.78 12.88 3.54
CA ASP A 171 24.70 11.89 4.11
C ASP A 171 24.04 10.98 5.16
N THR A 172 22.73 10.92 5.24
CA THR A 172 22.04 10.00 6.14
C THR A 172 21.69 8.72 5.40
N PRO A 173 22.23 7.56 5.81
CA PRO A 173 21.93 6.28 5.20
C PRO A 173 20.48 5.88 5.42
#